data_736b0b2a6ef94903c09d5f2ceb79e9aa
#
_entry.id   736b0b2a6ef94903c09d5f2ceb79e9aa
#
_cell.length_a   1.000
_cell.length_b   1.000
_cell.length_c   1.000
_cell.angle_alpha   90.00
_cell.angle_beta   90.00
_cell.angle_gamma   90.00
#
_symmetry.space_group_name_H-M   'P 1'
#
loop_
_entity.id
_entity.type
_entity.pdbx_description
1 polymer ?
#
loop_
_entity_poly.entity_id
_entity_poly.type
_entity_poly.pdbx_seq_one_letter_code
_entity_poly.pdbx_strand_id
1 'polypeptide(L)' 'MTNQELETLKKKFGKNLQRIRKSKGMSLLDVSYNCGIYDSKISKIEHGRYNITLSTIAELAKGLDVKPLELLDF' A
#
# COMPACT_ATOMS: atom_id res chain seq x y z
N MET A 1 -4.75 -16.00 13.64
CA MET A 1 -3.54 -15.18 13.41
C MET A 1 -3.20 -14.45 14.69
N THR A 2 -1.95 -14.49 15.11
CA THR A 2 -1.49 -13.75 16.29
C THR A 2 -1.30 -12.28 15.96
N ASN A 3 -1.21 -11.43 16.98
CA ASN A 3 -0.90 -10.01 16.77
C ASN A 3 0.45 -9.83 16.08
N GLN A 4 1.42 -10.66 16.44
CA GLN A 4 2.75 -10.57 15.81
C GLN A 4 2.71 -10.96 14.35
N GLU A 5 1.95 -11.98 14.00
CA GLU A 5 1.77 -12.36 12.59
C GLU A 5 1.11 -11.25 11.78
N LEU A 6 0.09 -10.61 12.35
CA LEU A 6 -0.58 -9.49 11.70
C LEU A 6 0.37 -8.30 11.51
N GLU A 7 1.15 -7.95 12.54
CA GLU A 7 2.12 -6.87 12.43
C GLU A 7 3.17 -7.14 11.35
N THR A 8 3.64 -8.38 11.26
CA THR A 8 4.59 -8.79 10.22
C THR A 8 3.95 -8.66 8.83
N LEU A 9 2.71 -9.10 8.69
CA LEU A 9 1.99 -9.02 7.41
C LEU A 9 1.80 -7.56 6.97
N LYS A 10 1.39 -6.69 7.89
CA LYS A 10 1.21 -5.27 7.60
C LYS A 10 2.50 -4.62 7.13
N LYS A 11 3.61 -4.96 7.76
CA LYS A 11 4.93 -4.43 7.36
C LYS A 11 5.37 -4.94 6.00
N LYS A 12 5.17 -6.21 5.73
CA LYS A 12 5.51 -6.80 4.42
C LYS A 12 4.68 -6.16 3.31
N PHE A 13 3.39 -6.00 3.54
CA PHE A 13 2.54 -5.32 2.58
C PHE A 13 3.02 -3.88 2.34
N GLY A 14 3.29 -3.15 3.41
CA GLY A 14 3.73 -1.76 3.31
C GLY A 14 5.05 -1.61 2.54
N LYS A 15 6.00 -2.50 2.78
CA LYS A 15 7.28 -2.48 2.06
C LYS A 15 7.10 -2.79 0.58
N ASN A 16 6.24 -3.75 0.25
CA ASN A 16 5.96 -4.08 -1.14
C ASN A 16 5.27 -2.92 -1.86
N LEU A 17 4.32 -2.27 -1.19
CA LEU A 17 3.66 -1.08 -1.70
C LEU A 17 4.67 0.02 -2.01
N GLN A 18 5.56 0.32 -1.06
CA GLN A 18 6.59 1.33 -1.23
C GLN A 18 7.54 0.97 -2.38
N ARG A 19 7.96 -0.28 -2.47
CA ARG A 19 8.84 -0.77 -3.54
C ARG A 19 8.21 -0.52 -4.91
N ILE A 20 6.94 -0.89 -5.08
CA ILE A 20 6.23 -0.70 -6.34
C ILE A 20 6.14 0.79 -6.68
N ARG A 21 5.74 1.60 -5.69
CA ARG A 21 5.63 3.05 -5.87
C ARG A 21 6.95 3.66 -6.34
N LYS A 22 8.04 3.35 -5.65
CA LYS A 22 9.36 3.89 -5.97
C LYS A 22 9.87 3.38 -7.31
N SER A 23 9.58 2.12 -7.65
CA SER A 23 9.98 1.56 -8.95
C SER A 23 9.32 2.28 -10.12
N LYS A 24 8.17 2.90 -9.88
CA LYS A 24 7.46 3.69 -10.89
C LYS A 24 7.85 5.17 -10.85
N GLY A 25 8.76 5.56 -9.97
CA GLY A 25 9.18 6.95 -9.82
C GLY A 25 8.09 7.86 -9.26
N MET A 26 7.13 7.31 -8.53
CA MET A 26 5.99 8.06 -8.01
C MET A 26 6.23 8.53 -6.58
N SER A 27 5.84 9.76 -6.29
CA SER A 27 5.76 10.25 -4.91
C SER A 27 4.48 9.75 -4.25
N LEU A 28 4.40 9.89 -2.93
CA LEU A 28 3.15 9.61 -2.21
C LEU A 28 2.00 10.47 -2.74
N LEU A 29 2.29 11.71 -3.06
CA LEU A 29 1.29 12.64 -3.58
C LEU A 29 0.82 12.23 -4.96
N ASP A 30 1.74 11.74 -5.82
CA ASP A 30 1.40 11.24 -7.14
C ASP A 30 0.38 10.11 -7.05
N VAL A 31 0.60 9.16 -6.14
CA VAL A 31 -0.35 8.06 -5.95
C VAL A 31 -1.69 8.58 -5.47
N SER A 32 -1.69 9.53 -4.54
CA SER A 32 -2.92 10.10 -3.98
C SER A 32 -3.78 10.79 -5.03
N TYR A 33 -3.19 11.40 -6.03
CA TYR A 33 -3.92 12.07 -7.10
C TYR A 33 -4.71 11.09 -7.98
N ASN A 34 -4.29 9.84 -8.01
CA ASN A 34 -4.89 8.83 -8.87
C ASN A 34 -5.82 7.86 -8.10
N CYS A 35 -6.04 8.10 -6.83
CA CYS A 35 -6.91 7.26 -5.99
C CYS A 35 -7.59 8.11 -4.92
N GLY A 36 -8.48 7.48 -4.16
CA GLY A 36 -9.24 8.17 -3.10
C GLY A 36 -8.56 8.16 -1.73
N ILE A 37 -7.23 8.01 -1.67
CA ILE A 37 -6.50 7.89 -0.40
C ILE A 37 -5.52 9.02 -0.29
N TYR A 38 -5.49 9.70 0.87
CA TYR A 38 -4.56 10.79 1.13
C TYR A 38 -3.11 10.27 1.23
N ASP A 39 -2.16 11.10 0.81
CA ASP A 39 -0.74 10.79 0.86
C ASP A 39 -0.25 10.44 2.27
N SER A 40 -0.74 11.13 3.29
CA SER A 40 -0.39 10.84 4.68
C SER A 40 -0.83 9.45 5.10
N LYS A 41 -1.99 8.99 4.66
CA LYS A 41 -2.47 7.64 4.95
C LYS A 41 -1.67 6.60 4.18
N ILE A 42 -1.32 6.87 2.92
CA ILE A 42 -0.49 5.97 2.12
C ILE A 42 0.86 5.77 2.83
N SER A 43 1.47 6.85 3.32
CA SER A 43 2.72 6.77 4.08
C SER A 43 2.59 5.84 5.29
N LYS A 44 1.52 5.97 6.06
CA LYS A 44 1.29 5.12 7.23
C LYS A 44 1.08 3.66 6.86
N ILE A 45 0.40 3.41 5.74
CA ILE A 45 0.23 2.05 5.22
C ILE A 45 1.60 1.45 4.85
N GLU A 46 2.46 2.23 4.20
CA GLU A 46 3.81 1.78 3.84
C GLU A 46 4.65 1.42 5.08
N HIS A 47 4.38 2.07 6.20
CA HIS A 47 5.07 1.78 7.47
C HIS A 47 4.39 0.70 8.31
N GLY A 48 3.38 0.04 7.78
CA GLY A 48 2.72 -1.07 8.45
C GLY A 48 1.82 -0.67 9.60
N ARG A 49 1.25 0.53 9.57
CA ARG A 49 0.43 1.05 10.68
C ARG A 49 -1.05 0.76 10.56
N TYR A 50 -1.52 0.25 9.42
CA TYR A 50 -2.94 -0.01 9.20
C TYR A 50 -3.21 -1.44 8.81
N ASN A 51 -4.29 -1.98 9.34
CA ASN A 51 -4.92 -3.18 8.82
C ASN A 51 -5.95 -2.73 7.78
N ILE A 52 -5.57 -2.78 6.51
CA ILE A 52 -6.35 -2.19 5.43
C ILE A 52 -7.43 -3.13 4.91
N THR A 53 -8.46 -2.53 4.31
CA THR A 53 -9.57 -3.26 3.70
C THR A 53 -9.25 -3.63 2.25
N LEU A 54 -10.04 -4.55 1.69
CA LEU A 54 -9.93 -4.89 0.27
C LEU A 54 -10.16 -3.67 -0.62
N SER A 55 -11.10 -2.79 -0.25
CA SER A 55 -11.34 -1.58 -1.03
C SER A 55 -10.13 -0.66 -1.03
N THR A 56 -9.40 -0.58 0.08
CA THR A 56 -8.15 0.20 0.15
C THR A 56 -7.09 -0.39 -0.77
N ILE A 57 -6.96 -1.72 -0.79
CA ILE A 57 -6.02 -2.39 -1.71
C ILE A 57 -6.38 -2.06 -3.16
N ALA A 58 -7.65 -2.13 -3.51
CA ALA A 58 -8.11 -1.81 -4.86
C ALA A 58 -7.80 -0.36 -5.24
N GLU A 59 -8.02 0.58 -4.31
CA GLU A 59 -7.72 2.00 -4.54
C GLU A 59 -6.22 2.25 -4.72
N LEU A 60 -5.39 1.62 -3.89
CA LEU A 60 -3.93 1.73 -4.03
C LEU A 60 -3.45 1.17 -5.36
N ALA A 61 -4.00 0.04 -5.79
CA ALA A 61 -3.67 -0.56 -7.08
C ALA A 61 -4.04 0.38 -8.23
N LYS A 62 -5.20 1.02 -8.13
CA LYS A 62 -5.64 2.02 -9.10
C LYS A 62 -4.67 3.21 -9.13
N GLY A 63 -4.28 3.71 -7.96
CA GLY A 63 -3.35 4.83 -7.85
C GLY A 63 -1.98 4.55 -8.45
N LEU A 64 -1.55 3.29 -8.40
CA LEU A 64 -0.26 2.84 -8.92
C LEU A 64 -0.34 2.28 -10.34
N ASP A 65 -1.55 2.14 -10.87
CA ASP A 65 -1.80 1.51 -12.17
C ASP A 65 -1.22 0.08 -12.22
N VAL A 66 -1.54 -0.70 -11.21
CA VAL A 66 -1.16 -2.12 -11.11
C VAL A 66 -2.38 -2.94 -10.76
N LYS A 67 -2.27 -4.27 -10.91
CA LYS A 67 -3.31 -5.18 -10.46
C LYS A 67 -3.25 -5.31 -8.93
N PRO A 68 -4.39 -5.43 -8.23
CA PRO A 68 -4.38 -5.63 -6.78
C PRO A 68 -3.51 -6.79 -6.32
N LEU A 69 -3.44 -7.86 -7.10
CA LEU A 69 -2.61 -9.03 -6.79
C LEU A 69 -1.13 -8.67 -6.66
N GLU A 70 -0.65 -7.71 -7.44
CA GLU A 70 0.76 -7.30 -7.39
C GLU A 70 1.13 -6.70 -6.04
N LEU A 71 0.16 -6.08 -5.35
CA LEU A 71 0.39 -5.51 -4.02
C LEU A 71 0.53 -6.59 -2.95
N LEU A 72 0.03 -7.79 -3.21
CA LEU A 72 0.07 -8.92 -2.27
C LEU A 72 1.17 -9.92 -2.62
N ASP A 73 1.94 -9.66 -3.65
CA ASP A 73 3.02 -10.53 -4.11
C ASP A 73 4.33 -10.16 -3.39
N PHE A 74 4.46 -10.73 -2.20
CA PHE A 74 5.64 -10.50 -1.37
C PHE A 74 6.00 -11.70 -0.53
#